data_e42015657df2dae0a2c584174620aaf9
#
_entry.id   e42015657df2dae0a2c584174620aaf9
#
_cell.length_a   1.000
_cell.length_b   1.000
_cell.length_c   1.000
_cell.angle_alpha   90.00
_cell.angle_beta   90.00
_cell.angle_gamma   90.00
#
_symmetry.space_group_name_H-M   'P 1'
#
loop_
_entity.id
_entity.type
_entity.pdbx_description
1 polymer ?
#
loop_
_entity_poly.entity_id
_entity_poly.type
_entity_poly.pdbx_seq_one_letter_code
_entity_poly.pdbx_strand_id
1 'polypeptide(L)'
;MISRKPVNQNLLIKVEAILNTYFQNSENSGLPSAEFISSQLNLSAKYLSDCLKQLTGQGIQQHIHEKLIEKAKEQLGNTDFTVAEIAYNLGFGYPQSFNKLFKSKTKISPLAYRKSLN
;
A
#
# COMPACT_ATOMS: atom_id res chain seq x y z
N MET A 1 10.15 -28.28 -11.56
CA MET A 1 9.87 -27.53 -11.35
C MET A 1 8.69 -27.13 -10.79
N ILE A 2 8.05 -27.64 -10.45
CA ILE A 2 6.87 -27.56 -10.00
C ILE A 2 6.73 -26.78 -8.80
N SER A 3 7.60 -26.61 -7.95
CA SER A 3 7.39 -25.95 -6.68
C SER A 3 7.41 -24.42 -6.75
N ARG A 4 7.58 -23.87 -7.94
CA ARG A 4 7.67 -22.44 -8.01
C ARG A 4 6.38 -21.71 -7.75
N LYS A 5 5.26 -22.24 -8.20
CA LYS A 5 3.98 -21.56 -8.01
C LYS A 5 3.61 -21.40 -6.55
N PRO A 6 3.72 -22.43 -5.71
CA PRO A 6 3.41 -22.25 -4.29
C PRO A 6 4.32 -21.20 -3.64
N VAL A 7 5.60 -21.17 -4.02
CA VAL A 7 6.54 -20.20 -3.47
C VAL A 7 6.13 -18.79 -3.85
N ASN A 8 5.73 -18.59 -5.12
CA ASN A 8 5.30 -17.27 -5.57
C ASN A 8 4.04 -16.81 -4.89
N GLN A 9 3.09 -17.72 -4.68
CA GLN A 9 1.86 -17.36 -3.96
C GLN A 9 2.16 -17.01 -2.51
N ASN A 10 3.06 -17.75 -1.88
CA ASN A 10 3.47 -17.42 -0.52
C ASN A 10 4.13 -16.06 -0.45
N LEU A 11 4.88 -15.69 -1.49
CA LEU A 11 5.53 -14.40 -1.51
C LEU A 11 4.49 -13.27 -1.49
N LEU A 12 3.45 -13.38 -2.30
CA LEU A 12 2.40 -12.36 -2.32
C LEU A 12 1.72 -12.26 -0.97
N ILE A 13 1.39 -13.39 -0.36
CA ILE A 13 0.76 -13.43 0.96
C ILE A 13 1.65 -12.76 1.99
N LYS A 14 2.96 -13.03 1.94
CA LYS A 14 3.90 -12.43 2.87
C LYS A 14 4.00 -10.93 2.70
N VAL A 15 4.02 -10.44 1.45
CA VAL A 15 4.05 -9.01 1.18
C VAL A 15 2.81 -8.34 1.73
N GLU A 16 1.64 -8.94 1.51
CA GLU A 16 0.39 -8.39 2.02
C GLU A 16 0.39 -8.34 3.55
N ALA A 17 0.89 -9.39 4.19
CA ALA A 17 0.96 -9.42 5.65
C ALA A 17 1.90 -8.35 6.19
N ILE A 18 3.04 -8.15 5.54
CA ILE A 18 3.99 -7.12 5.96
C ILE A 18 3.36 -5.73 5.84
N LEU A 19 2.65 -5.48 4.75
CA LEU A 19 2.00 -4.19 4.56
C LEU A 19 0.90 -3.96 5.59
N ASN A 20 0.08 -4.96 5.86
CA ASN A 20 -0.96 -4.83 6.87
C ASN A 20 -0.36 -4.53 8.26
N THR A 21 0.69 -5.25 8.62
CA THR A 21 1.35 -5.05 9.90
C THR A 21 1.99 -3.66 9.98
N TYR A 22 2.54 -3.18 8.87
CA TYR A 22 3.17 -1.87 8.83
C TYR A 22 2.21 -0.79 9.32
N PHE A 23 0.99 -0.80 8.80
CA PHE A 23 0.02 0.25 9.14
C PHE A 23 -0.54 0.09 10.54
N GLN A 24 -0.42 -1.08 11.15
CA GLN A 24 -0.90 -1.31 12.51
C GLN A 24 0.13 -0.92 13.56
N ASN A 25 1.39 -0.81 13.18
CA ASN A 25 2.47 -0.53 14.11
C ASN A 25 2.74 0.97 14.17
N SER A 26 2.39 1.58 15.32
CA SER A 26 2.54 3.02 15.51
C SER A 26 4.00 3.47 15.54
N GLU A 27 4.94 2.56 15.68
CA GLU A 27 6.35 2.91 15.64
C GLU A 27 6.85 3.16 14.23
N ASN A 28 6.15 2.68 13.22
CA ASN A 28 6.50 2.97 11.85
C ASN A 28 6.12 4.40 11.51
N SER A 29 6.96 5.07 10.75
CA SER A 29 6.69 6.42 10.30
C SER A 29 6.96 6.51 8.80
N GLY A 30 6.27 7.44 8.14
CA GLY A 30 6.39 7.59 6.71
C GLY A 30 5.71 6.47 5.96
N LEU A 31 5.88 6.48 4.66
CA LEU A 31 5.27 5.47 3.79
C LEU A 31 6.12 4.19 3.81
N PRO A 32 5.47 3.02 3.69
CA PRO A 32 6.23 1.80 3.55
C PRO A 32 7.04 1.83 2.26
N SER A 33 8.23 1.28 2.28
CA SER A 33 9.14 1.31 1.15
C SER A 33 9.41 -0.11 0.63
N ALA A 34 9.83 -0.19 -0.63
CA ALA A 34 10.26 -1.46 -1.21
C ALA A 34 11.41 -2.05 -0.41
N GLU A 35 12.34 -1.21 0.04
CA GLU A 35 13.48 -1.66 0.82
C GLU A 35 13.05 -2.27 2.14
N PHE A 36 12.10 -1.65 2.82
CA PHE A 36 11.60 -2.20 4.08
C PHE A 36 11.00 -3.58 3.86
N ILE A 37 10.12 -3.71 2.87
CA ILE A 37 9.43 -4.97 2.62
C ILE A 37 10.44 -6.06 2.24
N SER A 38 11.36 -5.74 1.32
CA SER A 38 12.33 -6.73 0.86
C SER A 38 13.27 -7.16 1.98
N SER A 39 13.64 -6.23 2.87
CA SER A 39 14.51 -6.59 4.00
C SER A 39 13.80 -7.55 4.96
N GLN A 40 12.50 -7.40 5.15
CA GLN A 40 11.73 -8.30 5.98
C GLN A 40 11.72 -9.72 5.42
N LEU A 41 11.93 -9.85 4.12
CA LEU A 41 11.91 -11.15 3.44
C LEU A 41 13.30 -11.64 3.10
N ASN A 42 14.34 -10.90 3.49
CA ASN A 42 15.73 -11.22 3.17
C ASN A 42 15.95 -11.32 1.65
N LEU A 43 15.32 -10.43 0.90
CA LEU A 43 15.42 -10.36 -0.55
C LEU A 43 15.91 -8.98 -0.95
N SER A 44 16.48 -8.86 -2.16
CA SER A 44 16.73 -7.53 -2.70
C SER A 44 15.42 -6.92 -3.20
N ALA A 45 15.34 -5.60 -3.18
CA ALA A 45 14.14 -4.92 -3.66
C ALA A 45 13.88 -5.24 -5.13
N LYS A 46 14.94 -5.32 -5.93
CA LYS A 46 14.81 -5.63 -7.35
C LYS A 46 14.25 -7.03 -7.56
N TYR A 47 14.80 -8.02 -6.85
CA TYR A 47 14.34 -9.39 -6.99
C TYR A 47 12.87 -9.52 -6.58
N LEU A 48 12.51 -8.89 -5.45
CA LEU A 48 11.13 -8.92 -4.99
C LEU A 48 10.19 -8.32 -6.02
N SER A 49 10.56 -7.15 -6.56
CA SER A 49 9.71 -6.49 -7.54
C SER A 49 9.56 -7.31 -8.82
N ASP A 50 10.66 -7.93 -9.28
CA ASP A 50 10.61 -8.77 -10.46
C ASP A 50 9.69 -9.98 -10.25
N CYS A 51 9.77 -10.61 -9.08
CA CYS A 51 8.93 -11.75 -8.77
C CYS A 51 7.44 -11.35 -8.73
N LEU A 52 7.15 -10.22 -8.07
CA LEU A 52 5.77 -9.76 -8.01
C LEU A 52 5.24 -9.39 -9.38
N LYS A 53 6.08 -8.79 -10.21
CA LYS A 53 5.69 -8.42 -11.55
C LYS A 53 5.34 -9.65 -12.38
N GLN A 54 6.12 -10.73 -12.26
CA GLN A 54 5.81 -11.97 -12.95
C GLN A 54 4.53 -12.61 -12.44
N LEU A 55 4.32 -12.53 -11.12
CA LEU A 55 3.16 -13.15 -10.50
C LEU A 55 1.87 -12.38 -10.75
N THR A 56 1.91 -11.06 -10.66
CA THR A 56 0.70 -10.23 -10.65
C THR A 56 0.65 -9.21 -11.79
N GLY A 57 1.73 -9.03 -12.53
CA GLY A 57 1.82 -7.99 -13.54
C GLY A 57 2.24 -6.64 -12.98
N GLN A 58 2.39 -6.52 -11.65
CA GLN A 58 2.72 -5.25 -11.01
C GLN A 58 3.91 -5.40 -10.08
N GLY A 59 4.79 -4.39 -10.08
CA GLY A 59 5.93 -4.38 -9.19
C GLY A 59 5.54 -3.97 -7.78
N ILE A 60 6.55 -3.96 -6.89
CA ILE A 60 6.32 -3.71 -5.46
C ILE A 60 5.72 -2.34 -5.20
N GLN A 61 6.13 -1.29 -5.94
CA GLN A 61 5.59 0.05 -5.71
C GLN A 61 4.09 0.11 -5.96
N GLN A 62 3.63 -0.60 -6.99
CA GLN A 62 2.20 -0.62 -7.27
C GLN A 62 1.42 -1.33 -6.18
N HIS A 63 1.98 -2.39 -5.62
CA HIS A 63 1.34 -3.06 -4.48
C HIS A 63 1.26 -2.16 -3.26
N ILE A 64 2.32 -1.38 -3.01
CA ILE A 64 2.32 -0.41 -1.92
C ILE A 64 1.23 0.61 -2.14
N HIS A 65 1.14 1.17 -3.36
CA HIS A 65 0.13 2.18 -3.68
C HIS A 65 -1.28 1.62 -3.51
N GLU A 66 -1.51 0.40 -3.98
CA GLU A 66 -2.83 -0.21 -3.84
C GLU A 66 -3.22 -0.38 -2.37
N LYS A 67 -2.27 -0.78 -1.54
CA LYS A 67 -2.55 -0.91 -0.11
C LYS A 67 -2.85 0.44 0.52
N LEU A 68 -2.11 1.48 0.13
CA LEU A 68 -2.38 2.83 0.63
C LEU A 68 -3.80 3.28 0.27
N ILE A 69 -4.22 3.03 -0.97
CA ILE A 69 -5.57 3.40 -1.39
C ILE A 69 -6.63 2.60 -0.63
N GLU A 70 -6.38 1.30 -0.44
CA GLU A 70 -7.29 0.46 0.33
C GLU A 70 -7.48 1.00 1.75
N LYS A 71 -6.36 1.32 2.42
CA LYS A 71 -6.41 1.86 3.78
C LYS A 71 -7.06 3.24 3.81
N ALA A 72 -6.78 4.06 2.79
CA ALA A 72 -7.39 5.37 2.69
C ALA A 72 -8.91 5.25 2.59
N LYS A 73 -9.40 4.34 1.75
CA LYS A 73 -10.85 4.15 1.59
C LYS A 73 -11.48 3.70 2.89
N GLU A 74 -10.81 2.83 3.64
CA GLU A 74 -11.30 2.40 4.95
C GLU A 74 -11.47 3.58 5.89
N GLN A 75 -10.45 4.45 5.97
CA GLN A 75 -10.53 5.59 6.87
C GLN A 75 -11.53 6.63 6.40
N LEU A 76 -11.61 6.85 5.09
CA LEU A 76 -12.61 7.78 4.55
C LEU A 76 -14.02 7.33 4.85
N GLY A 77 -14.27 6.03 4.83
CA GLY A 77 -15.61 5.49 5.04
C GLY A 77 -15.97 5.23 6.51
N ASN A 78 -14.96 4.98 7.35
CA ASN A 78 -15.21 4.51 8.70
C ASN A 78 -14.84 5.49 9.80
N THR A 79 -14.30 6.65 9.45
CA THR A 79 -13.90 7.65 10.45
C THR A 79 -14.35 9.03 10.04
N ASP A 80 -14.27 9.95 11.01
CA ASP A 80 -14.53 11.38 10.76
C ASP A 80 -13.21 12.14 10.58
N PHE A 81 -12.10 11.44 10.43
CA PHE A 81 -10.81 12.10 10.20
C PHE A 81 -10.89 12.99 8.97
N THR A 82 -10.23 14.12 9.03
CA THR A 82 -10.10 14.96 7.84
C THR A 82 -9.21 14.26 6.82
N VAL A 83 -9.30 14.72 5.58
CA VAL A 83 -8.44 14.17 4.52
C VAL A 83 -6.96 14.37 4.89
N ALA A 84 -6.62 15.52 5.48
CA ALA A 84 -5.24 15.77 5.90
C ALA A 84 -4.81 14.80 7.00
N GLU A 85 -5.70 14.55 7.97
CA GLU A 85 -5.39 13.59 9.04
C GLU A 85 -5.17 12.20 8.48
N ILE A 86 -5.99 11.79 7.53
CA ILE A 86 -5.83 10.49 6.88
C ILE A 86 -4.48 10.40 6.17
N ALA A 87 -4.10 11.48 5.45
CA ALA A 87 -2.82 11.51 4.75
C ALA A 87 -1.67 11.30 5.74
N TYR A 88 -1.67 12.01 6.86
CA TYR A 88 -0.61 11.86 7.86
C TYR A 88 -0.65 10.49 8.51
N ASN A 89 -1.83 9.96 8.79
CA ASN A 89 -1.95 8.62 9.38
C ASN A 89 -1.37 7.54 8.48
N LEU A 90 -1.46 7.74 7.17
CA LEU A 90 -0.92 6.78 6.21
C LEU A 90 0.57 6.95 5.98
N GLY A 91 1.16 8.03 6.47
CA GLY A 91 2.59 8.23 6.36
C GLY A 91 3.01 9.27 5.34
N PHE A 92 2.07 9.96 4.70
CA PHE A 92 2.42 11.02 3.76
C PHE A 92 2.97 12.22 4.50
N GLY A 93 4.01 12.82 3.94
CA GLY A 93 4.55 14.06 4.52
C GLY A 93 3.68 15.27 4.23
N TYR A 94 2.95 15.23 3.13
CA TYR A 94 2.12 16.34 2.68
C TYR A 94 0.77 15.81 2.19
N PRO A 95 -0.35 16.42 2.60
CA PRO A 95 -1.67 15.98 2.12
C PRO A 95 -1.81 16.06 0.61
N GLN A 96 -1.12 16.98 -0.05
CA GLN A 96 -1.18 17.08 -1.50
C GLN A 96 -0.69 15.82 -2.19
N SER A 97 0.36 15.19 -1.64
CA SER A 97 0.88 13.93 -2.20
C SER A 97 -0.16 12.84 -2.12
N PHE A 98 -0.86 12.76 -0.99
CA PHE A 98 -1.94 11.79 -0.83
C PHE A 98 -3.07 12.06 -1.82
N ASN A 99 -3.52 13.32 -1.92
CA ASN A 99 -4.59 13.67 -2.84
C ASN A 99 -4.25 13.28 -4.26
N LYS A 100 -3.02 13.55 -4.67
CA LYS A 100 -2.58 13.26 -6.02
C LYS A 100 -2.58 11.76 -6.29
N LEU A 101 -2.05 10.97 -5.36
CA LEU A 101 -2.03 9.52 -5.54
C LEU A 101 -3.44 8.96 -5.58
N PHE A 102 -4.28 9.38 -4.64
CA PHE A 102 -5.65 8.88 -4.56
C PHE A 102 -6.41 9.18 -5.84
N LYS A 103 -6.34 10.42 -6.31
CA LYS A 103 -7.04 10.80 -7.53
C LYS A 103 -6.49 10.07 -8.75
N SER A 104 -5.17 9.87 -8.80
CA SER A 104 -4.56 9.12 -9.88
C SER A 104 -5.10 7.68 -9.97
N LYS A 105 -5.31 7.04 -8.82
CA LYS A 105 -5.73 5.65 -8.79
C LYS A 105 -7.24 5.47 -8.86
N THR A 106 -8.01 6.39 -8.29
CA THR A 106 -9.47 6.24 -8.21
C THR A 106 -10.22 7.16 -9.15
N LYS A 107 -9.54 8.12 -9.75
CA LYS A 107 -10.10 9.11 -10.68
C LYS A 107 -10.92 10.20 -9.99
N ILE A 108 -11.08 10.13 -8.68
CA ILE A 108 -11.79 11.18 -7.92
C ILE A 108 -10.96 11.54 -6.69
N SER A 109 -11.23 12.71 -6.11
CA SER A 109 -10.51 13.15 -4.92
C SER A 109 -10.96 12.36 -3.69
N PRO A 110 -10.12 12.33 -2.64
CA PRO A 110 -10.56 11.69 -1.39
C PRO A 110 -11.86 12.26 -0.84
N LEU A 111 -12.03 13.58 -0.90
CA LEU A 111 -13.26 14.21 -0.39
C LEU A 111 -14.47 13.80 -1.23
N ALA A 112 -14.30 13.76 -2.56
CA ALA A 112 -15.39 13.33 -3.44
C ALA A 112 -15.73 11.86 -3.18
N TYR A 113 -14.72 11.03 -2.95
CA TYR A 113 -14.96 9.62 -2.62
C TYR A 113 -15.79 9.51 -1.34
N ARG A 114 -15.41 10.25 -0.28
CA ARG A 114 -16.15 10.22 0.98
C ARG A 114 -17.60 10.62 0.78
N LYS A 115 -17.82 11.68 0.02
CA LYS A 115 -19.19 12.14 -0.24
C LYS A 115 -20.01 11.11 -1.00
N SER A 116 -19.35 10.32 -1.87
CA SER A 116 -20.05 9.31 -2.67
C SER A 116 -20.56 8.15 -1.82
N LEU A 117 -20.07 8.02 -0.58
CA LEU A 117 -20.49 6.94 0.30
C LEU A 117 -21.79 7.24 1.05
N ASN A 118 -22.28 8.45 0.95
CA ASN A 118 -23.52 8.84 1.64
C ASN A 118 -24.74 8.74 0.76
#